data_e3f9ef6f086539ff80076a5f0a39d97a
#
_entry.id   e3f9ef6f086539ff80076a5f0a39d97a
#
_cell.length_a   1.000
_cell.length_b   1.000
_cell.length_c   1.000
_cell.angle_alpha   90.00
_cell.angle_beta   90.00
_cell.angle_gamma   90.00
#
_symmetry.space_group_name_H-M   'P 1'
#
loop_
_entity.id
_entity.type
_entity.pdbx_description
1 polymer ?
#
loop_
_entity_poly.entity_id
_entity_poly.type
_entity_poly.pdbx_seq_one_letter_code
_entity_poly.pdbx_strand_id
1 'polypeptide(L)'
;MAELGGAAAVIPASTLVTHHADTEWPFRQNSDFWYLTGLDEPDAVALFLPHRPEGERFVLFVNPREPSAEVWTGRRWGCEGAVDRFGADCAHPRIELDALLPQYLEGAEGIAFRIGSHPLVEPLVLRAWATQLDRAPRTGRAALALVAPCPVLHRMRLRKEPSELERMREACRISASAHELARAAVRPGMTERQVQALIEQHFLEQGARGAAYSSIVAGGDNACVLHYIDNRDVLQEGDLLLIDAGCSLPDYYNGDITRTFPVGGRFTGEQRELYSLVLAAQEAAIDSVHPGQTAEDVHATAVRVMVEGLVDLGLLLGEVDGLIEQGAYRHLYMHRTGHWLGLDVHDVGAYRLGEHHVELEPGMVLTVEPGLYVSDRLAVPEGQPPIDDRWKGIGIRIEDDVAVRDRQEVACGHEVLSVDALKAVQAMER
;
A
#
# COMPACT_ATOMS: atom_id res chain seq x y z
N MET A 1 -4.19 -3.80 23.36
CA MET A 1 -4.99 -3.18 24.46
C MET A 1 -4.13 -2.72 25.63
N ALA A 2 -3.15 -3.51 26.09
CA ALA A 2 -2.24 -3.07 27.15
C ALA A 2 -1.48 -1.77 26.79
N GLU A 3 -1.00 -1.65 25.55
CA GLU A 3 -0.31 -0.46 25.04
C GLU A 3 -1.20 0.78 24.89
N LEU A 4 -2.53 0.60 24.87
CA LEU A 4 -3.51 1.69 24.91
C LEU A 4 -3.88 2.09 26.36
N GLY A 5 -3.10 1.64 27.38
CA GLY A 5 -3.34 1.97 28.79
C GLY A 5 -4.69 1.49 29.31
N GLY A 6 -5.23 0.37 28.77
CA GLY A 6 -6.55 -0.14 29.16
C GLY A 6 -7.74 0.63 28.57
N ALA A 7 -7.53 1.54 27.63
CA ALA A 7 -8.60 2.27 26.98
C ALA A 7 -9.54 1.34 26.18
N ALA A 8 -10.83 1.67 26.18
CA ALA A 8 -11.81 1.04 25.31
C ALA A 8 -11.64 1.55 23.87
N ALA A 9 -11.41 0.66 22.91
CA ALA A 9 -11.26 1.07 21.51
C ALA A 9 -12.60 1.00 20.78
N VAL A 10 -12.87 2.05 20.00
CA VAL A 10 -14.04 2.16 19.10
C VAL A 10 -13.49 2.26 17.67
N ILE A 11 -13.69 1.21 16.91
CA ILE A 11 -13.16 1.09 15.54
C ILE A 11 -14.33 0.97 14.56
N PRO A 12 -14.62 2.00 13.76
CA PRO A 12 -15.69 1.95 12.78
C PRO A 12 -15.24 1.28 11.48
N ALA A 13 -16.17 0.58 10.84
CA ALA A 13 -16.07 0.12 9.45
C ALA A 13 -16.19 1.30 8.48
N SER A 14 -15.82 1.09 7.21
CA SER A 14 -16.15 2.03 6.14
C SER A 14 -17.65 2.11 5.91
N THR A 15 -18.09 3.23 5.36
CA THR A 15 -19.42 3.42 4.79
C THR A 15 -19.39 3.21 3.28
N LEU A 16 -20.54 3.00 2.66
CA LEU A 16 -20.67 3.05 1.21
C LEU A 16 -20.39 4.46 0.70
N VAL A 17 -19.71 4.56 -0.44
CA VAL A 17 -19.32 5.82 -1.06
C VAL A 17 -20.07 5.99 -2.37
N THR A 18 -20.90 7.05 -2.48
CA THR A 18 -21.62 7.36 -3.72
C THR A 18 -20.65 7.71 -4.84
N HIS A 19 -20.77 7.02 -5.97
CA HIS A 19 -20.07 7.33 -7.21
C HIS A 19 -20.80 8.46 -7.97
N HIS A 20 -22.08 8.23 -8.26
CA HIS A 20 -22.98 9.23 -8.86
C HIS A 20 -24.44 8.86 -8.57
N ALA A 21 -25.30 9.87 -8.40
CA ALA A 21 -26.73 9.72 -8.12
C ALA A 21 -26.99 8.69 -7.01
N ASP A 22 -27.57 7.54 -7.34
CA ASP A 22 -27.89 6.41 -6.47
C ASP A 22 -26.94 5.20 -6.68
N THR A 23 -25.86 5.38 -7.45
CA THR A 23 -24.87 4.34 -7.72
C THR A 23 -23.66 4.52 -6.80
N GLU A 24 -23.22 3.45 -6.18
CA GLU A 24 -22.09 3.42 -5.26
C GLU A 24 -20.82 2.85 -5.90
N TRP A 25 -19.66 3.27 -5.41
CA TRP A 25 -18.41 2.59 -5.70
C TRP A 25 -18.43 1.18 -5.09
N PRO A 26 -17.68 0.20 -5.67
CA PRO A 26 -17.45 -1.08 -5.02
C PRO A 26 -16.96 -0.87 -3.59
N PHE A 27 -17.58 -1.57 -2.64
CA PHE A 27 -17.26 -1.41 -1.23
C PHE A 27 -15.79 -1.81 -0.95
N ARG A 28 -15.09 -0.98 -0.17
CA ARG A 28 -13.76 -1.24 0.38
C ARG A 28 -13.79 -1.03 1.88
N GLN A 29 -13.49 -2.06 2.64
CA GLN A 29 -13.47 -1.98 4.09
C GLN A 29 -12.31 -1.11 4.59
N ASN A 30 -12.49 -0.47 5.74
CA ASN A 30 -11.42 0.17 6.51
C ASN A 30 -10.39 -0.88 6.91
N SER A 31 -9.12 -0.65 6.60
CA SER A 31 -8.06 -1.64 6.79
C SER A 31 -7.80 -1.98 8.26
N ASP A 32 -7.91 -1.01 9.19
CA ASP A 32 -7.80 -1.27 10.63
C ASP A 32 -8.97 -2.09 11.15
N PHE A 33 -10.19 -1.79 10.68
CA PHE A 33 -11.39 -2.55 11.03
C PHE A 33 -11.30 -3.99 10.50
N TRP A 34 -10.94 -4.15 9.23
CA TRP A 34 -10.72 -5.45 8.60
C TRP A 34 -9.67 -6.27 9.35
N TYR A 35 -8.50 -5.69 9.62
CA TYR A 35 -7.39 -6.33 10.33
C TYR A 35 -7.80 -6.92 11.69
N LEU A 36 -8.68 -6.21 12.40
CA LEU A 36 -9.12 -6.61 13.72
C LEU A 36 -10.31 -7.56 13.73
N THR A 37 -11.14 -7.56 12.70
CA THR A 37 -12.44 -8.26 12.74
C THR A 37 -12.65 -9.27 11.62
N GLY A 38 -12.02 -9.07 10.45
CA GLY A 38 -12.29 -9.84 9.24
C GLY A 38 -13.69 -9.63 8.65
N LEU A 39 -14.49 -8.69 9.17
CA LEU A 39 -15.86 -8.44 8.72
C LEU A 39 -15.86 -7.46 7.53
N ASP A 40 -16.37 -7.89 6.38
CA ASP A 40 -16.45 -7.11 5.15
C ASP A 40 -17.90 -6.62 4.90
N GLU A 41 -18.44 -5.90 5.88
CA GLU A 41 -19.75 -5.23 5.76
C GLU A 41 -19.64 -3.74 6.12
N PRO A 42 -20.36 -2.84 5.41
CA PRO A 42 -20.36 -1.41 5.71
C PRO A 42 -21.04 -1.08 7.02
N ASP A 43 -20.74 0.10 7.55
CA ASP A 43 -21.39 0.75 8.68
C ASP A 43 -21.31 0.01 10.02
N ALA A 44 -20.54 -1.08 10.12
CA ALA A 44 -20.32 -1.77 11.38
C ALA A 44 -19.43 -0.95 12.33
N VAL A 45 -19.50 -1.25 13.63
CA VAL A 45 -18.59 -0.69 14.63
C VAL A 45 -18.13 -1.79 15.57
N ALA A 46 -16.82 -1.91 15.75
CA ALA A 46 -16.21 -2.82 16.69
C ALA A 46 -15.83 -2.08 17.98
N LEU A 47 -16.15 -2.67 19.11
CA LEU A 47 -15.69 -2.22 20.43
C LEU A 47 -14.75 -3.28 21.01
N PHE A 48 -13.58 -2.85 21.48
CA PHE A 48 -12.64 -3.68 22.25
C PHE A 48 -12.56 -3.10 23.66
N LEU A 49 -13.06 -3.84 24.64
CA LEU A 49 -13.40 -3.36 25.98
C LEU A 49 -12.63 -4.13 27.08
N PRO A 50 -11.34 -3.83 27.29
CA PRO A 50 -10.51 -4.57 28.26
C PRO A 50 -11.01 -4.52 29.69
N HIS A 51 -11.78 -3.48 30.06
CA HIS A 51 -12.35 -3.28 31.38
C HIS A 51 -13.63 -4.09 31.65
N ARG A 52 -14.20 -4.71 30.60
CA ARG A 52 -15.40 -5.54 30.72
C ARG A 52 -15.03 -6.99 31.10
N PRO A 53 -16.00 -7.73 31.68
CA PRO A 53 -15.79 -9.15 31.98
C PRO A 53 -15.55 -9.95 30.69
N GLU A 54 -14.98 -11.13 30.86
CA GLU A 54 -14.87 -12.11 29.77
C GLU A 54 -16.26 -12.41 29.20
N GLY A 55 -16.38 -12.47 27.87
CA GLY A 55 -17.66 -12.60 27.16
C GLY A 55 -18.36 -11.26 26.84
N GLU A 56 -17.73 -10.11 27.16
CA GLU A 56 -18.21 -8.77 26.79
C GLU A 56 -17.07 -7.87 26.29
N ARG A 57 -15.90 -8.43 25.96
CA ARG A 57 -14.71 -7.65 25.62
C ARG A 57 -14.61 -7.28 24.17
N PHE A 58 -15.21 -8.08 23.29
CA PHE A 58 -15.28 -7.82 21.86
C PHE A 58 -16.76 -7.75 21.44
N VAL A 59 -17.21 -6.57 21.10
CA VAL A 59 -18.60 -6.29 20.74
C VAL A 59 -18.68 -5.75 19.33
N LEU A 60 -19.59 -6.29 18.53
CA LEU A 60 -19.87 -5.80 17.18
C LEU A 60 -21.26 -5.18 17.10
N PHE A 61 -21.33 -3.98 16.53
CA PHE A 61 -22.56 -3.38 16.05
C PHE A 61 -22.63 -3.56 14.55
N VAL A 62 -23.63 -4.29 14.06
CA VAL A 62 -23.73 -4.71 12.66
C VAL A 62 -25.09 -4.42 12.08
N ASN A 63 -25.21 -4.38 10.76
CA ASN A 63 -26.49 -4.31 10.10
C ASN A 63 -27.28 -5.61 10.36
N PRO A 64 -28.55 -5.53 10.83
CA PRO A 64 -29.34 -6.72 11.08
C PRO A 64 -29.70 -7.43 9.77
N ARG A 65 -29.96 -8.72 9.86
CA ARG A 65 -30.59 -9.46 8.76
C ARG A 65 -32.01 -8.96 8.55
N GLU A 66 -32.24 -8.38 7.40
CA GLU A 66 -33.53 -7.83 7.01
C GLU A 66 -33.83 -8.25 5.58
N PRO A 67 -34.80 -9.19 5.37
CA PRO A 67 -35.08 -9.74 4.05
C PRO A 67 -35.38 -8.70 2.97
N SER A 68 -36.07 -7.62 3.34
CA SER A 68 -36.40 -6.50 2.43
C SER A 68 -35.16 -5.76 1.93
N ALA A 69 -34.17 -5.58 2.78
CA ALA A 69 -32.89 -4.96 2.42
C ALA A 69 -31.95 -5.96 1.71
N GLU A 70 -31.92 -7.22 2.15
CA GLU A 70 -31.07 -8.27 1.56
C GLU A 70 -31.44 -8.59 0.10
N VAL A 71 -32.67 -8.34 -0.34
CA VAL A 71 -33.08 -8.44 -1.76
C VAL A 71 -32.30 -7.45 -2.64
N TRP A 72 -31.88 -6.30 -2.10
CA TRP A 72 -31.19 -5.24 -2.84
C TRP A 72 -29.68 -5.30 -2.72
N THR A 73 -29.18 -5.58 -1.51
CA THR A 73 -27.74 -5.42 -1.18
C THR A 73 -27.05 -6.76 -0.91
N GLY A 74 -27.74 -7.89 -1.05
CA GLY A 74 -27.19 -9.21 -0.73
C GLY A 74 -27.38 -9.59 0.74
N ARG A 75 -26.96 -10.81 1.07
CA ARG A 75 -27.10 -11.39 2.41
C ARG A 75 -26.18 -10.68 3.39
N ARG A 76 -26.68 -10.45 4.60
CA ARG A 76 -25.95 -9.89 5.73
C ARG A 76 -25.68 -10.98 6.78
N TRP A 77 -24.58 -10.85 7.49
CA TRP A 77 -24.26 -11.76 8.59
C TRP A 77 -25.20 -11.58 9.79
N GLY A 78 -25.57 -10.33 10.10
CA GLY A 78 -26.39 -9.99 11.26
C GLY A 78 -25.68 -10.27 12.59
N CYS A 79 -26.40 -10.10 13.69
CA CYS A 79 -25.83 -10.29 15.03
C CYS A 79 -25.38 -11.74 15.29
N GLU A 80 -26.15 -12.73 14.82
CA GLU A 80 -25.77 -14.14 14.98
C GLU A 80 -24.46 -14.45 14.23
N GLY A 81 -24.37 -14.05 12.96
CA GLY A 81 -23.14 -14.25 12.18
C GLY A 81 -21.95 -13.49 12.74
N ALA A 82 -22.16 -12.32 13.36
CA ALA A 82 -21.10 -11.56 14.02
C ALA A 82 -20.47 -12.35 15.19
N VAL A 83 -21.28 -13.07 15.94
CA VAL A 83 -20.80 -13.94 17.02
C VAL A 83 -20.20 -15.23 16.47
N ASP A 84 -20.93 -15.96 15.64
CA ASP A 84 -20.57 -17.32 15.23
C ASP A 84 -19.35 -17.38 14.29
N ARG A 85 -19.21 -16.37 13.41
CA ARG A 85 -18.18 -16.36 12.37
C ARG A 85 -17.01 -15.44 12.67
N PHE A 86 -17.26 -14.28 13.27
CA PHE A 86 -16.24 -13.27 13.51
C PHE A 86 -15.79 -13.21 14.98
N GLY A 87 -16.31 -14.09 15.82
CA GLY A 87 -15.84 -14.29 17.19
C GLY A 87 -16.14 -13.14 18.14
N ALA A 88 -17.17 -12.32 17.83
CA ALA A 88 -17.63 -11.32 18.78
C ALA A 88 -18.21 -12.00 20.03
N ASP A 89 -17.90 -11.48 21.20
CA ASP A 89 -18.49 -11.97 22.47
C ASP A 89 -20.02 -11.71 22.47
N CYS A 90 -20.42 -10.55 21.96
CA CYS A 90 -21.83 -10.23 21.69
C CYS A 90 -21.94 -9.26 20.51
N ALA A 91 -23.13 -9.20 19.93
CA ALA A 91 -23.41 -8.30 18.81
C ALA A 91 -24.78 -7.66 18.92
N HIS A 92 -24.89 -6.43 18.42
CA HIS A 92 -26.12 -5.63 18.43
C HIS A 92 -26.45 -5.08 17.04
N PRO A 93 -27.72 -4.80 16.77
CA PRO A 93 -28.08 -4.00 15.60
C PRO A 93 -27.38 -2.64 15.62
N ARG A 94 -26.86 -2.21 14.45
CA ARG A 94 -26.12 -0.95 14.32
C ARG A 94 -26.90 0.27 14.86
N ILE A 95 -28.23 0.24 14.74
CA ILE A 95 -29.12 1.33 15.20
C ILE A 95 -29.08 1.53 16.73
N GLU A 96 -28.69 0.52 17.48
CA GLU A 96 -28.61 0.57 18.95
C GLU A 96 -27.32 1.22 19.47
N LEU A 97 -26.35 1.53 18.58
CA LEU A 97 -25.04 2.06 18.98
C LEU A 97 -25.16 3.32 19.85
N ASP A 98 -26.01 4.29 19.47
CA ASP A 98 -26.16 5.55 20.22
C ASP A 98 -26.62 5.31 21.68
N ALA A 99 -27.50 4.35 21.87
CA ALA A 99 -28.06 4.02 23.19
C ALA A 99 -27.08 3.18 24.05
N LEU A 100 -26.35 2.25 23.43
CA LEU A 100 -25.52 1.27 24.14
C LEU A 100 -24.06 1.71 24.31
N LEU A 101 -23.52 2.52 23.41
CA LEU A 101 -22.12 2.96 23.46
C LEU A 101 -21.74 3.59 24.82
N PRO A 102 -22.54 4.51 25.41
CA PRO A 102 -22.21 5.07 26.74
C PRO A 102 -22.14 4.02 27.84
N GLN A 103 -22.97 2.97 27.76
CA GLN A 103 -22.99 1.88 28.74
C GLN A 103 -21.73 1.00 28.62
N TYR A 104 -21.32 0.69 27.39
CA TYR A 104 -20.11 -0.09 27.14
C TYR A 104 -18.83 0.65 27.53
N LEU A 105 -18.80 1.97 27.39
CA LEU A 105 -17.67 2.80 27.77
C LEU A 105 -17.63 3.14 29.26
N GLU A 106 -18.69 2.83 30.03
CA GLU A 106 -18.69 3.09 31.47
C GLU A 106 -17.66 2.22 32.19
N GLY A 107 -16.77 2.89 32.93
CA GLY A 107 -15.69 2.23 33.67
C GLY A 107 -14.39 2.08 32.89
N ALA A 108 -14.31 2.43 31.63
CA ALA A 108 -13.08 2.49 30.88
C ALA A 108 -12.14 3.59 31.41
N GLU A 109 -10.82 3.34 31.38
CA GLU A 109 -9.80 4.31 31.79
C GLU A 109 -9.62 5.41 30.73
N GLY A 110 -9.89 5.10 29.48
CA GLY A 110 -9.84 6.01 28.34
C GLY A 110 -10.64 5.48 27.17
N ILE A 111 -10.76 6.29 26.11
CA ILE A 111 -11.37 5.91 24.83
C ILE A 111 -10.31 6.02 23.76
N ALA A 112 -10.08 4.93 23.03
CA ALA A 112 -9.23 4.93 21.85
C ALA A 112 -10.12 5.08 20.59
N PHE A 113 -10.03 6.24 19.95
CA PHE A 113 -10.78 6.57 18.74
C PHE A 113 -9.99 7.56 17.87
N ARG A 114 -9.97 7.34 16.56
CA ARG A 114 -9.33 8.26 15.62
C ARG A 114 -10.29 9.39 15.28
N ILE A 115 -10.08 10.56 15.87
CA ILE A 115 -10.86 11.77 15.56
C ILE A 115 -10.68 12.14 14.07
N GLY A 116 -11.76 12.57 13.42
CA GLY A 116 -11.78 12.92 12.00
C GLY A 116 -11.93 11.72 11.06
N SER A 117 -12.03 10.48 11.58
CA SER A 117 -12.07 9.29 10.72
C SER A 117 -13.46 8.87 10.28
N HIS A 118 -14.51 9.18 11.04
CA HIS A 118 -15.85 8.67 10.75
C HIS A 118 -16.96 9.64 11.18
N PRO A 119 -17.63 10.35 10.24
CA PRO A 119 -18.52 11.46 10.54
C PRO A 119 -19.77 11.06 11.32
N LEU A 120 -20.23 9.81 11.24
CA LEU A 120 -21.42 9.34 11.94
C LEU A 120 -21.13 8.75 13.32
N VAL A 121 -19.95 8.19 13.54
CA VAL A 121 -19.56 7.55 14.82
C VAL A 121 -18.90 8.57 15.76
N GLU A 122 -18.11 9.49 15.24
CA GLU A 122 -17.40 10.49 16.04
C GLU A 122 -18.30 11.29 16.98
N PRO A 123 -19.46 11.84 16.55
CA PRO A 123 -20.36 12.56 17.44
C PRO A 123 -20.90 11.69 18.59
N LEU A 124 -21.08 10.38 18.37
CA LEU A 124 -21.52 9.44 19.40
C LEU A 124 -20.43 9.23 20.46
N VAL A 125 -19.19 9.03 20.01
CA VAL A 125 -18.03 8.86 20.89
C VAL A 125 -17.79 10.12 21.72
N LEU A 126 -17.78 11.29 21.09
CA LEU A 126 -17.57 12.57 21.78
C LEU A 126 -18.66 12.87 22.81
N ARG A 127 -19.93 12.56 22.49
CA ARG A 127 -21.06 12.72 23.41
C ARG A 127 -20.93 11.78 24.60
N ALA A 128 -20.59 10.50 24.36
CA ALA A 128 -20.38 9.54 25.43
C ALA A 128 -19.21 9.95 26.34
N TRP A 129 -18.11 10.44 25.75
CA TRP A 129 -16.95 10.96 26.48
C TRP A 129 -17.31 12.19 27.33
N ALA A 130 -17.97 13.20 26.75
CA ALA A 130 -18.40 14.41 27.46
C ALA A 130 -19.32 14.07 28.63
N THR A 131 -20.29 13.14 28.44
CA THR A 131 -21.19 12.69 29.51
C THR A 131 -20.42 12.08 30.67
N GLN A 132 -19.35 11.34 30.42
CA GLN A 132 -18.53 10.74 31.49
C GLN A 132 -17.69 11.82 32.23
N LEU A 133 -17.15 12.81 31.50
CA LEU A 133 -16.47 13.95 32.11
C LEU A 133 -17.37 14.73 33.06
N ASP A 134 -18.60 15.01 32.65
CA ASP A 134 -19.61 15.73 33.48
C ASP A 134 -20.02 14.94 34.73
N ARG A 135 -19.97 13.62 34.69
CA ARG A 135 -20.27 12.72 35.82
C ARG A 135 -19.05 12.50 36.74
N ALA A 136 -17.83 12.66 36.25
CA ALA A 136 -16.60 12.37 36.97
C ALA A 136 -16.50 13.02 38.36
N PRO A 137 -16.88 14.31 38.58
CA PRO A 137 -16.85 14.94 39.90
C PRO A 137 -17.77 14.28 40.94
N ARG A 138 -18.85 13.62 40.47
CA ARG A 138 -19.83 12.97 41.34
C ARG A 138 -19.52 11.49 41.58
N THR A 139 -18.86 10.85 40.64
CA THR A 139 -18.51 9.43 40.69
C THR A 139 -17.15 9.17 41.32
N GLY A 140 -16.33 10.22 41.54
CA GLY A 140 -14.97 10.11 42.04
C GLY A 140 -13.99 9.47 41.06
N ARG A 141 -14.37 9.32 39.78
CA ARG A 141 -13.50 8.76 38.73
C ARG A 141 -12.73 9.87 38.05
N ALA A 142 -11.49 9.56 37.62
CA ALA A 142 -10.68 10.46 36.84
C ALA A 142 -11.36 10.71 35.46
N ALA A 143 -11.08 11.88 34.89
CA ALA A 143 -11.48 12.17 33.52
C ALA A 143 -10.85 11.18 32.54
N LEU A 144 -11.64 10.65 31.61
CA LEU A 144 -11.19 9.71 30.59
C LEU A 144 -10.22 10.39 29.61
N ALA A 145 -9.13 9.73 29.30
CA ALA A 145 -8.28 10.12 28.20
C ALA A 145 -8.94 9.74 26.86
N LEU A 146 -8.82 10.61 25.85
CA LEU A 146 -9.15 10.30 24.45
C LEU A 146 -7.83 10.13 23.70
N VAL A 147 -7.55 8.94 23.19
CA VAL A 147 -6.29 8.57 22.55
C VAL A 147 -6.48 8.03 21.15
N ALA A 148 -5.50 8.20 20.26
CA ALA A 148 -5.53 7.61 18.93
C ALA A 148 -5.12 6.13 18.98
N PRO A 149 -5.88 5.19 18.41
CA PRO A 149 -5.47 3.77 18.32
C PRO A 149 -4.37 3.53 17.29
N CYS A 150 -4.23 4.42 16.31
CA CYS A 150 -3.35 4.27 15.15
C CYS A 150 -1.90 3.89 15.50
N PRO A 151 -1.19 4.50 16.48
CA PRO A 151 0.19 4.14 16.74
C PRO A 151 0.38 2.68 17.15
N VAL A 152 -0.61 2.07 17.78
CA VAL A 152 -0.59 0.65 18.16
C VAL A 152 -0.95 -0.23 16.96
N LEU A 153 -2.08 0.05 16.29
CA LEU A 153 -2.56 -0.72 15.15
C LEU A 153 -1.56 -0.70 13.99
N HIS A 154 -0.98 0.46 13.71
CA HIS A 154 -0.03 0.60 12.62
C HIS A 154 1.27 -0.17 12.89
N ARG A 155 1.73 -0.27 14.15
CA ARG A 155 2.87 -1.15 14.48
C ARG A 155 2.53 -2.64 14.35
N MET A 156 1.29 -3.05 14.68
CA MET A 156 0.82 -4.42 14.46
C MET A 156 0.80 -4.76 12.97
N ARG A 157 0.21 -3.90 12.13
CA ARG A 157 0.10 -4.08 10.68
C ARG A 157 1.45 -3.99 9.97
N LEU A 158 2.40 -3.21 10.51
CA LEU A 158 3.73 -3.05 9.93
C LEU A 158 4.49 -4.38 9.89
N ARG A 159 4.36 -5.21 10.93
CA ARG A 159 5.00 -6.53 11.03
C ARG A 159 3.98 -7.61 10.70
N LYS A 160 4.10 -8.17 9.52
CA LYS A 160 3.21 -9.22 9.02
C LYS A 160 3.51 -10.55 9.70
N GLU A 161 2.46 -11.19 10.15
CA GLU A 161 2.52 -12.58 10.61
C GLU A 161 2.77 -13.53 9.42
N PRO A 162 3.23 -14.77 9.65
CA PRO A 162 3.49 -15.73 8.57
C PRO A 162 2.30 -15.95 7.63
N SER A 163 1.07 -15.95 8.15
CA SER A 163 -0.15 -16.08 7.36
C SER A 163 -0.42 -14.88 6.45
N GLU A 164 -0.07 -13.66 6.91
CA GLU A 164 -0.18 -12.44 6.12
C GLU A 164 0.86 -12.42 4.99
N LEU A 165 2.11 -12.84 5.28
CA LEU A 165 3.16 -12.96 4.28
C LEU A 165 2.78 -13.97 3.18
N GLU A 166 2.09 -15.07 3.52
CA GLU A 166 1.61 -16.03 2.53
C GLU A 166 0.57 -15.39 1.59
N ARG A 167 -0.33 -14.56 2.13
CA ARG A 167 -1.29 -13.82 1.30
C ARG A 167 -0.58 -12.83 0.37
N MET A 168 0.42 -12.12 0.88
CA MET A 168 1.19 -11.19 0.05
C MET A 168 1.96 -11.91 -1.05
N ARG A 169 2.57 -13.08 -0.77
CA ARG A 169 3.18 -13.91 -1.83
C ARG A 169 2.18 -14.28 -2.92
N GLU A 170 0.95 -14.62 -2.55
CA GLU A 170 -0.10 -14.94 -3.52
C GLU A 170 -0.47 -13.71 -4.36
N ALA A 171 -0.62 -12.53 -3.76
CA ALA A 171 -0.85 -11.27 -4.49
C ALA A 171 0.29 -10.97 -5.46
N CYS A 172 1.54 -11.08 -5.01
CA CYS A 172 2.73 -10.87 -5.83
C CYS A 172 2.82 -11.89 -6.97
N ARG A 173 2.51 -13.17 -6.72
CA ARG A 173 2.50 -14.24 -7.73
C ARG A 173 1.48 -13.96 -8.85
N ILE A 174 0.26 -13.54 -8.48
CA ILE A 174 -0.78 -13.18 -9.45
C ILE A 174 -0.35 -11.95 -10.25
N SER A 175 0.19 -10.93 -9.57
CA SER A 175 0.68 -9.70 -10.21
C SER A 175 1.81 -10.00 -11.20
N ALA A 176 2.83 -10.76 -10.80
CA ALA A 176 3.95 -11.14 -11.65
C ALA A 176 3.49 -11.90 -12.90
N SER A 177 2.57 -12.86 -12.74
CA SER A 177 2.04 -13.63 -13.88
C SER A 177 1.25 -12.76 -14.87
N ALA A 178 0.60 -11.69 -14.42
CA ALA A 178 -0.07 -10.72 -15.29
C ALA A 178 0.94 -9.88 -16.09
N HIS A 179 2.06 -9.49 -15.49
CA HIS A 179 3.16 -8.81 -16.20
C HIS A 179 3.78 -9.70 -17.28
N GLU A 180 4.00 -10.99 -16.98
CA GLU A 180 4.47 -11.96 -17.99
C GLU A 180 3.48 -12.11 -19.15
N LEU A 181 2.17 -12.22 -18.85
CA LEU A 181 1.11 -12.26 -19.85
C LEU A 181 1.13 -11.01 -20.74
N ALA A 182 1.21 -9.83 -20.12
CA ALA A 182 1.26 -8.55 -20.84
C ALA A 182 2.49 -8.50 -21.75
N ARG A 183 3.68 -8.82 -21.25
CA ARG A 183 4.92 -8.86 -22.05
C ARG A 183 4.79 -9.78 -23.27
N ALA A 184 4.20 -10.95 -23.09
CA ALA A 184 4.03 -11.91 -24.18
C ALA A 184 3.01 -11.43 -25.25
N ALA A 185 2.04 -10.60 -24.84
CA ALA A 185 0.96 -10.15 -25.72
C ALA A 185 1.23 -8.80 -26.40
N VAL A 186 2.04 -7.94 -25.79
CA VAL A 186 2.28 -6.57 -26.27
C VAL A 186 2.97 -6.56 -27.64
N ARG A 187 2.46 -5.72 -28.51
CA ARG A 187 3.00 -5.45 -29.86
C ARG A 187 2.66 -4.03 -30.29
N PRO A 188 3.42 -3.44 -31.22
CA PRO A 188 3.11 -2.14 -31.81
C PRO A 188 1.67 -2.11 -32.38
N GLY A 189 1.01 -0.97 -32.20
CA GLY A 189 -0.38 -0.75 -32.62
C GLY A 189 -1.44 -1.13 -31.57
N MET A 190 -1.08 -1.80 -30.48
CA MET A 190 -1.98 -1.92 -29.32
C MET A 190 -2.10 -0.57 -28.60
N THR A 191 -3.23 -0.36 -27.94
CA THR A 191 -3.36 0.77 -27.01
C THR A 191 -2.96 0.35 -25.61
N GLU A 192 -2.46 1.30 -24.82
CA GLU A 192 -2.18 1.11 -23.39
C GLU A 192 -3.42 0.54 -22.66
N ARG A 193 -4.62 1.00 -23.02
CA ARG A 193 -5.90 0.49 -22.49
C ARG A 193 -6.14 -0.99 -22.77
N GLN A 194 -5.72 -1.48 -23.93
CA GLN A 194 -5.83 -2.91 -24.25
C GLN A 194 -4.89 -3.75 -23.37
N VAL A 195 -3.70 -3.23 -23.07
CA VAL A 195 -2.76 -3.90 -22.15
C VAL A 195 -3.28 -3.88 -20.72
N GLN A 196 -3.80 -2.74 -20.25
CA GLN A 196 -4.47 -2.65 -18.96
C GLN A 196 -5.58 -3.70 -18.83
N ALA A 197 -6.43 -3.81 -19.83
CA ALA A 197 -7.54 -4.78 -19.82
C ALA A 197 -7.06 -6.24 -19.70
N LEU A 198 -5.95 -6.60 -20.35
CA LEU A 198 -5.34 -7.93 -20.23
C LEU A 198 -4.87 -8.22 -18.80
N ILE A 199 -4.21 -7.26 -18.19
CA ILE A 199 -3.69 -7.39 -16.83
C ILE A 199 -4.83 -7.53 -15.82
N GLU A 200 -5.81 -6.63 -15.86
CA GLU A 200 -6.92 -6.62 -14.91
C GLU A 200 -7.86 -7.82 -15.11
N GLN A 201 -8.06 -8.29 -16.35
CA GLN A 201 -8.75 -9.56 -16.61
C GLN A 201 -8.02 -10.72 -15.93
N HIS A 202 -6.70 -10.80 -16.07
CA HIS A 202 -5.91 -11.87 -15.45
C HIS A 202 -6.02 -11.85 -13.92
N PHE A 203 -5.98 -10.68 -13.28
CA PHE A 203 -6.19 -10.56 -11.84
C PHE A 203 -7.52 -11.21 -11.42
N LEU A 204 -8.61 -10.87 -12.09
CA LEU A 204 -9.94 -11.40 -11.79
C LEU A 204 -10.03 -12.92 -12.06
N GLU A 205 -9.45 -13.42 -13.14
CA GLU A 205 -9.43 -14.84 -13.48
C GLU A 205 -8.65 -15.68 -12.46
N GLN A 206 -7.62 -15.08 -11.84
CA GLN A 206 -6.85 -15.73 -10.77
C GLN A 206 -7.49 -15.59 -9.38
N GLY A 207 -8.68 -14.99 -9.27
CA GLY A 207 -9.43 -14.86 -8.03
C GLY A 207 -9.06 -13.66 -7.17
N ALA A 208 -8.28 -12.72 -7.69
CA ALA A 208 -8.10 -11.42 -7.03
C ALA A 208 -9.39 -10.60 -7.07
N ARG A 209 -9.54 -9.65 -6.16
CA ARG A 209 -10.64 -8.69 -6.12
C ARG A 209 -10.60 -7.73 -7.33
N GLY A 210 -9.40 -7.48 -7.86
CA GLY A 210 -9.10 -6.57 -8.95
C GLY A 210 -7.73 -5.95 -8.78
N ALA A 211 -7.49 -4.85 -9.45
CA ALA A 211 -6.29 -4.05 -9.27
C ALA A 211 -6.28 -3.39 -7.88
N ALA A 212 -5.11 -3.37 -7.24
CA ALA A 212 -4.90 -2.76 -5.93
C ALA A 212 -4.96 -1.22 -6.00
N TYR A 213 -4.57 -0.68 -7.14
CA TYR A 213 -4.56 0.74 -7.49
C TYR A 213 -4.85 0.89 -8.99
N SER A 214 -5.02 2.12 -9.47
CA SER A 214 -5.21 2.37 -10.91
C SER A 214 -3.96 1.94 -11.67
N SER A 215 -4.07 0.89 -12.48
CA SER A 215 -2.94 0.35 -13.24
C SER A 215 -2.33 1.43 -14.15
N ILE A 216 -1.02 1.56 -14.11
CA ILE A 216 -0.24 2.46 -14.97
C ILE A 216 0.28 1.63 -16.13
N VAL A 217 -0.05 2.03 -17.36
CA VAL A 217 0.43 1.39 -18.58
C VAL A 217 0.89 2.50 -19.50
N ALA A 218 2.18 2.79 -19.50
CA ALA A 218 2.74 4.01 -20.04
C ALA A 218 3.77 3.73 -21.15
N GLY A 219 3.45 4.05 -22.40
CA GLY A 219 4.33 3.92 -23.56
C GLY A 219 5.14 5.18 -23.84
N GLY A 220 6.43 5.05 -24.21
CA GLY A 220 7.29 6.18 -24.59
C GLY A 220 7.39 7.26 -23.49
N ASP A 221 7.20 8.55 -23.84
CA ASP A 221 7.30 9.68 -22.88
C ASP A 221 6.24 9.64 -21.78
N ASN A 222 5.09 8.93 -21.98
CA ASN A 222 4.12 8.71 -20.91
C ASN A 222 4.73 8.01 -19.68
N ALA A 223 5.74 7.16 -19.88
CA ALA A 223 6.49 6.51 -18.80
C ALA A 223 7.27 7.49 -17.92
N CYS A 224 7.45 8.73 -18.35
CA CYS A 224 8.03 9.80 -17.53
C CYS A 224 7.02 10.50 -16.61
N VAL A 225 5.74 10.13 -16.66
CA VAL A 225 4.67 10.61 -15.77
C VAL A 225 4.44 9.56 -14.69
N LEU A 226 4.86 9.82 -13.46
CA LEU A 226 4.92 8.82 -12.38
C LEU A 226 3.60 8.09 -12.13
N HIS A 227 2.47 8.80 -12.15
CA HIS A 227 1.13 8.24 -11.95
C HIS A 227 0.26 8.43 -13.22
N TYR A 228 0.77 7.93 -14.36
CA TYR A 228 0.04 7.96 -15.63
C TYR A 228 -1.05 6.89 -15.66
N ILE A 229 -2.30 7.30 -15.48
CA ILE A 229 -3.47 6.40 -15.42
C ILE A 229 -4.45 6.59 -16.59
N ASP A 230 -4.17 7.50 -17.50
CA ASP A 230 -5.02 7.72 -18.68
C ASP A 230 -5.04 6.51 -19.62
N ASN A 231 -3.90 5.84 -19.81
CA ASN A 231 -3.73 4.58 -20.54
C ASN A 231 -4.45 4.57 -21.89
N ARG A 232 -4.27 5.59 -22.73
CA ARG A 232 -5.06 5.77 -23.96
C ARG A 232 -4.26 5.80 -25.25
N ASP A 233 -2.96 5.98 -25.17
CA ASP A 233 -2.13 6.14 -26.34
C ASP A 233 -1.84 4.80 -27.03
N VAL A 234 -1.43 4.89 -28.30
CA VAL A 234 -1.07 3.73 -29.12
C VAL A 234 0.42 3.47 -28.99
N LEU A 235 0.79 2.28 -28.60
CA LEU A 235 2.17 1.83 -28.46
C LEU A 235 2.85 1.75 -29.83
N GLN A 236 4.02 2.36 -29.95
CA GLN A 236 4.80 2.41 -31.18
C GLN A 236 5.98 1.43 -31.13
N GLU A 237 6.46 1.05 -32.31
CA GLU A 237 7.73 0.33 -32.44
C GLU A 237 8.87 1.22 -31.91
N GLY A 238 9.71 0.68 -31.02
CA GLY A 238 10.82 1.42 -30.40
C GLY A 238 10.48 2.11 -29.09
N ASP A 239 9.21 2.18 -28.68
CA ASP A 239 8.83 2.65 -27.34
C ASP A 239 9.30 1.66 -26.27
N LEU A 240 9.64 2.18 -25.09
CA LEU A 240 9.55 1.40 -23.85
C LEU A 240 8.11 1.45 -23.33
N LEU A 241 7.64 0.35 -22.79
CA LEU A 241 6.39 0.24 -22.05
C LEU A 241 6.71 0.00 -20.59
N LEU A 242 6.36 0.96 -19.74
CA LEU A 242 6.36 0.84 -18.29
C LEU A 242 4.98 0.40 -17.86
N ILE A 243 4.89 -0.70 -17.15
CA ILE A 243 3.68 -1.20 -16.52
C ILE A 243 3.92 -1.22 -15.01
N ASP A 244 3.05 -0.53 -14.28
CA ASP A 244 3.01 -0.54 -12.83
C ASP A 244 1.60 -0.98 -12.42
N ALA A 245 1.50 -2.23 -11.97
CA ALA A 245 0.22 -2.87 -11.70
C ALA A 245 0.39 -4.02 -10.69
N GLY A 246 -0.41 -3.98 -9.67
CA GLY A 246 -0.52 -5.03 -8.67
C GLY A 246 -1.98 -5.39 -8.39
N CYS A 247 -2.25 -6.62 -7.95
CA CYS A 247 -3.58 -7.05 -7.59
C CYS A 247 -3.86 -6.92 -6.10
N SER A 248 -5.15 -6.75 -5.76
CA SER A 248 -5.68 -6.86 -4.40
C SER A 248 -6.43 -8.17 -4.25
N LEU A 249 -6.09 -8.94 -3.23
CA LEU A 249 -6.81 -10.17 -2.89
C LEU A 249 -8.18 -9.88 -2.24
N PRO A 250 -9.08 -10.88 -2.16
CA PRO A 250 -10.36 -10.72 -1.48
C PRO A 250 -10.26 -10.30 -0.01
N ASP A 251 -9.16 -10.60 0.64
CA ASP A 251 -8.81 -10.23 2.01
C ASP A 251 -7.92 -8.97 2.10
N TYR A 252 -7.85 -8.20 1.00
CA TYR A 252 -7.19 -6.89 0.88
C TYR A 252 -5.66 -6.87 0.93
N TYR A 253 -4.97 -8.00 0.98
CA TYR A 253 -3.52 -8.00 0.79
C TYR A 253 -3.17 -7.71 -0.66
N ASN A 254 -2.17 -6.86 -0.86
CA ASN A 254 -1.81 -6.32 -2.15
C ASN A 254 -0.43 -6.80 -2.60
N GLY A 255 -0.23 -6.83 -3.92
CA GLY A 255 1.08 -6.81 -4.55
C GLY A 255 1.27 -5.50 -5.28
N ASP A 256 2.51 -5.10 -5.48
CA ASP A 256 2.91 -3.88 -6.17
C ASP A 256 4.17 -4.14 -7.01
N ILE A 257 4.01 -4.11 -8.34
CA ILE A 257 5.10 -4.51 -9.25
C ILE A 257 5.17 -3.53 -10.42
N THR A 258 6.36 -3.01 -10.68
CA THR A 258 6.64 -2.30 -11.93
C THR A 258 7.64 -3.07 -12.80
N ARG A 259 7.31 -3.19 -14.09
CA ARG A 259 8.21 -3.71 -15.13
C ARG A 259 8.25 -2.77 -16.33
N THR A 260 9.44 -2.58 -16.88
CA THR A 260 9.65 -1.80 -18.10
C THR A 260 10.31 -2.69 -19.15
N PHE A 261 9.77 -2.72 -20.36
CA PHE A 261 10.31 -3.51 -21.48
C PHE A 261 10.01 -2.86 -22.84
N PRO A 262 10.81 -3.15 -23.91
CA PRO A 262 10.58 -2.58 -25.22
C PRO A 262 9.37 -3.21 -25.92
N VAL A 263 8.51 -2.39 -26.51
CA VAL A 263 7.30 -2.80 -27.26
C VAL A 263 7.64 -3.71 -28.43
N GLY A 264 8.74 -3.43 -29.16
CA GLY A 264 9.23 -4.26 -30.26
C GLY A 264 10.15 -5.42 -29.82
N GLY A 265 10.31 -5.66 -28.51
CA GLY A 265 11.13 -6.74 -27.97
C GLY A 265 12.65 -6.47 -27.94
N ARG A 266 13.13 -5.30 -28.39
CA ARG A 266 14.54 -4.94 -28.41
C ARG A 266 14.78 -3.53 -27.89
N PHE A 267 15.74 -3.40 -26.97
CA PHE A 267 16.21 -2.11 -26.49
C PHE A 267 17.07 -1.39 -27.55
N THR A 268 16.96 -0.06 -27.62
CA THR A 268 18.06 0.75 -28.20
C THR A 268 19.28 0.74 -27.30
N GLY A 269 20.40 1.31 -27.75
CA GLY A 269 21.61 1.42 -26.92
C GLY A 269 21.35 2.22 -25.65
N GLU A 270 20.72 3.38 -25.80
CA GLU A 270 20.40 4.32 -24.74
C GLU A 270 19.39 3.72 -23.74
N GLN A 271 18.33 3.08 -24.24
CA GLN A 271 17.34 2.41 -23.40
C GLN A 271 18.00 1.31 -22.54
N ARG A 272 18.91 0.52 -23.15
CA ARG A 272 19.64 -0.54 -22.45
C ARG A 272 20.56 0.02 -21.37
N GLU A 273 21.30 1.10 -21.65
CA GLU A 273 22.18 1.73 -20.67
C GLU A 273 21.42 2.23 -19.45
N LEU A 274 20.33 2.99 -19.65
CA LEU A 274 19.48 3.45 -18.54
C LEU A 274 18.78 2.30 -17.82
N TYR A 275 18.28 1.30 -18.54
CA TYR A 275 17.64 0.13 -17.93
C TYR A 275 18.63 -0.64 -17.04
N SER A 276 19.86 -0.85 -17.54
CA SER A 276 20.90 -1.55 -16.76
C SER A 276 21.29 -0.78 -15.50
N LEU A 277 21.29 0.56 -15.56
CA LEU A 277 21.55 1.40 -14.40
C LEU A 277 20.42 1.30 -13.35
N VAL A 278 19.15 1.38 -13.78
CA VAL A 278 18.01 1.23 -12.88
C VAL A 278 17.99 -0.16 -12.25
N LEU A 279 18.27 -1.20 -13.03
CA LEU A 279 18.37 -2.58 -12.53
C LEU A 279 19.47 -2.73 -11.48
N ALA A 280 20.67 -2.21 -11.75
CA ALA A 280 21.78 -2.25 -10.80
C ALA A 280 21.45 -1.52 -9.50
N ALA A 281 20.77 -0.37 -9.58
CA ALA A 281 20.32 0.38 -8.41
C ALA A 281 19.25 -0.39 -7.61
N GLN A 282 18.35 -1.08 -8.30
CA GLN A 282 17.29 -1.87 -7.69
C GLN A 282 17.86 -3.11 -6.98
N GLU A 283 18.76 -3.85 -7.63
CA GLU A 283 19.42 -5.01 -7.04
C GLU A 283 20.24 -4.62 -5.81
N ALA A 284 21.05 -3.54 -5.89
CA ALA A 284 21.81 -3.04 -4.76
C ALA A 284 20.91 -2.59 -3.59
N ALA A 285 19.78 -1.95 -3.90
CA ALA A 285 18.80 -1.56 -2.89
C ALA A 285 18.15 -2.77 -2.22
N ILE A 286 17.76 -3.81 -2.97
CA ILE A 286 17.22 -5.07 -2.41
C ILE A 286 18.26 -5.74 -1.52
N ASP A 287 19.51 -5.82 -1.94
CA ASP A 287 20.60 -6.43 -1.15
C ASP A 287 20.83 -5.70 0.18
N SER A 288 20.46 -4.41 0.25
CA SER A 288 20.55 -3.62 1.48
C SER A 288 19.35 -3.81 2.41
N VAL A 289 18.28 -4.49 1.98
CA VAL A 289 17.12 -4.78 2.83
C VAL A 289 17.43 -5.91 3.78
N HIS A 290 17.69 -5.59 5.05
CA HIS A 290 17.88 -6.59 6.09
C HIS A 290 17.65 -5.99 7.49
N PRO A 291 17.44 -6.82 8.54
CA PRO A 291 17.26 -6.33 9.90
C PRO A 291 18.39 -5.39 10.35
N GLY A 292 18.01 -4.27 10.96
CA GLY A 292 18.91 -3.24 11.47
C GLY A 292 19.26 -2.13 10.46
N GLN A 293 18.91 -2.27 9.19
CA GLN A 293 18.90 -1.16 8.24
C GLN A 293 17.61 -0.36 8.37
N THR A 294 17.51 0.74 7.66
CA THR A 294 16.30 1.58 7.58
C THR A 294 15.86 1.76 6.13
N ALA A 295 14.61 2.15 5.91
CA ALA A 295 14.14 2.51 4.57
C ALA A 295 14.96 3.69 3.95
N GLU A 296 15.57 4.52 4.79
CA GLU A 296 16.48 5.58 4.34
C GLU A 296 17.78 5.02 3.81
N ASP A 297 18.35 3.99 4.45
CA ASP A 297 19.59 3.34 3.98
C ASP A 297 19.36 2.65 2.63
N VAL A 298 18.20 1.99 2.46
CA VAL A 298 17.78 1.40 1.18
C VAL A 298 17.70 2.45 0.09
N HIS A 299 17.07 3.60 0.38
CA HIS A 299 17.00 4.72 -0.55
C HIS A 299 18.38 5.29 -0.87
N ALA A 300 19.22 5.52 0.14
CA ALA A 300 20.58 6.06 -0.06
C ALA A 300 21.44 5.15 -0.92
N THR A 301 21.29 3.83 -0.78
CA THR A 301 21.98 2.83 -1.62
C THR A 301 21.56 2.96 -3.09
N ALA A 302 20.25 3.01 -3.38
CA ALA A 302 19.75 3.21 -4.75
C ALA A 302 20.22 4.52 -5.35
N VAL A 303 20.14 5.62 -4.59
CA VAL A 303 20.57 6.96 -5.03
C VAL A 303 22.05 6.98 -5.38
N ARG A 304 22.90 6.35 -4.59
CA ARG A 304 24.35 6.31 -4.84
C ARG A 304 24.66 5.63 -6.17
N VAL A 305 24.14 4.41 -6.38
CA VAL A 305 24.34 3.66 -7.64
C VAL A 305 23.82 4.46 -8.83
N MET A 306 22.65 5.10 -8.66
CA MET A 306 22.04 5.90 -9.71
C MET A 306 22.89 7.12 -10.07
N VAL A 307 23.39 7.85 -9.08
CA VAL A 307 24.21 9.06 -9.31
C VAL A 307 25.57 8.69 -9.94
N GLU A 308 26.23 7.63 -9.46
CA GLU A 308 27.47 7.13 -10.05
C GLU A 308 27.30 6.80 -11.55
N GLY A 309 26.26 6.03 -11.89
CA GLY A 309 25.96 5.70 -13.28
C GLY A 309 25.55 6.88 -14.14
N LEU A 310 24.80 7.85 -13.60
CA LEU A 310 24.43 9.07 -14.33
C LEU A 310 25.64 9.96 -14.63
N VAL A 311 26.64 10.00 -13.74
CA VAL A 311 27.93 10.68 -13.99
C VAL A 311 28.70 9.95 -15.09
N ASP A 312 28.80 8.62 -15.04
CA ASP A 312 29.47 7.80 -16.05
C ASP A 312 28.82 7.96 -17.44
N LEU A 313 27.51 8.09 -17.51
CA LEU A 313 26.76 8.34 -18.74
C LEU A 313 26.82 9.81 -19.22
N GLY A 314 27.42 10.71 -18.42
CA GLY A 314 27.48 12.14 -18.71
C GLY A 314 26.15 12.88 -18.60
N LEU A 315 25.17 12.29 -17.90
CA LEU A 315 23.86 12.90 -17.61
C LEU A 315 23.88 13.77 -16.35
N LEU A 316 24.89 13.61 -15.50
CA LEU A 316 25.24 14.50 -14.39
C LEU A 316 26.69 14.89 -14.45
N LEU A 317 27.01 16.08 -13.95
CA LEU A 317 28.39 16.61 -13.88
C LEU A 317 28.70 17.04 -12.45
N GLY A 318 29.75 16.45 -11.85
CA GLY A 318 30.25 16.79 -10.53
C GLY A 318 30.76 15.58 -9.76
N GLU A 319 31.21 15.82 -8.54
CA GLU A 319 31.59 14.76 -7.60
C GLU A 319 30.33 14.12 -6.99
N VAL A 320 30.31 12.80 -6.93
CA VAL A 320 29.12 11.99 -6.54
C VAL A 320 28.53 12.44 -5.20
N ASP A 321 29.37 12.58 -4.16
CA ASP A 321 28.90 12.96 -2.83
C ASP A 321 28.26 14.36 -2.84
N GLY A 322 28.86 15.31 -3.54
CA GLY A 322 28.33 16.66 -3.70
C GLY A 322 27.00 16.70 -4.47
N LEU A 323 26.86 15.86 -5.51
CA LEU A 323 25.61 15.73 -6.28
C LEU A 323 24.48 15.14 -5.43
N ILE A 324 24.80 14.17 -4.57
CA ILE A 324 23.84 13.56 -3.64
C ILE A 324 23.41 14.58 -2.59
N GLU A 325 24.33 15.28 -1.93
CA GLU A 325 24.01 16.28 -0.91
C GLU A 325 23.15 17.42 -1.45
N GLN A 326 23.42 17.89 -2.66
CA GLN A 326 22.66 18.94 -3.33
C GLN A 326 21.34 18.45 -3.92
N GLY A 327 21.13 17.13 -4.01
CA GLY A 327 19.98 16.54 -4.68
C GLY A 327 19.93 16.83 -6.17
N ALA A 328 21.10 16.99 -6.80
CA ALA A 328 21.23 17.33 -8.22
C ALA A 328 20.62 16.27 -9.16
N TYR A 329 20.52 15.04 -8.71
CA TYR A 329 19.91 13.92 -9.44
C TYR A 329 18.36 13.98 -9.51
N ARG A 330 17.71 14.80 -8.67
CA ARG A 330 16.24 14.77 -8.47
C ARG A 330 15.42 15.15 -9.70
N HIS A 331 16.01 15.79 -10.68
CA HIS A 331 15.32 16.06 -11.94
C HIS A 331 15.18 14.81 -12.83
N LEU A 332 15.97 13.75 -12.57
CA LEU A 332 15.91 12.45 -13.26
C LEU A 332 15.32 11.34 -12.39
N TYR A 333 15.49 11.42 -11.05
CA TYR A 333 14.96 10.48 -10.08
C TYR A 333 14.38 11.24 -8.88
N MET A 334 13.08 11.51 -8.90
CA MET A 334 12.42 12.48 -8.01
C MET A 334 11.62 11.86 -6.87
N HIS A 335 11.44 10.54 -6.82
CA HIS A 335 10.66 9.87 -5.78
C HIS A 335 11.53 9.04 -4.82
N ARG A 336 10.93 8.50 -3.79
CA ARG A 336 11.58 7.57 -2.85
C ARG A 336 11.73 6.20 -3.50
N THR A 337 12.67 5.40 -2.97
CA THR A 337 12.92 4.04 -3.49
C THR A 337 11.86 3.03 -3.06
N GLY A 338 10.93 3.37 -2.18
CA GLY A 338 9.90 2.44 -1.76
C GLY A 338 9.02 2.95 -0.62
N HIS A 339 8.01 2.16 -0.31
CA HIS A 339 7.02 2.39 0.75
C HIS A 339 6.61 1.07 1.42
N TRP A 340 5.97 1.16 2.59
CA TRP A 340 5.39 -0.02 3.23
C TRP A 340 4.24 -0.56 2.38
N LEU A 341 4.10 -1.89 2.34
CA LEU A 341 3.06 -2.61 1.61
C LEU A 341 2.32 -3.57 2.53
N GLY A 342 1.01 -3.76 2.30
CA GLY A 342 0.20 -4.71 3.07
C GLY A 342 -1.26 -4.70 2.69
N LEU A 343 -2.15 -4.41 3.67
CA LEU A 343 -3.58 -4.23 3.44
C LEU A 343 -3.91 -2.97 2.63
N ASP A 344 -3.05 -1.98 2.70
CA ASP A 344 -3.06 -0.83 1.81
C ASP A 344 -1.80 -0.88 0.94
N VAL A 345 -1.87 -0.37 -0.30
CA VAL A 345 -0.71 -0.31 -1.19
C VAL A 345 0.37 0.58 -0.57
N HIS A 346 0.02 1.79 -0.18
CA HIS A 346 0.83 2.61 0.71
C HIS A 346 0.41 2.31 2.15
N ASP A 347 0.97 1.22 2.70
CA ASP A 347 0.54 0.72 4.00
C ASP A 347 1.05 1.60 5.14
N VAL A 348 0.40 1.42 6.28
CA VAL A 348 0.69 2.18 7.49
C VAL A 348 1.99 1.73 8.15
N GLY A 349 2.63 2.63 8.85
CA GLY A 349 3.85 2.41 9.60
C GLY A 349 4.68 3.67 9.66
N ALA A 350 5.36 3.89 10.77
CA ALA A 350 6.26 5.02 10.90
C ALA A 350 7.58 4.74 10.18
N TYR A 351 8.10 5.71 9.44
CA TYR A 351 9.49 5.70 8.93
C TYR A 351 10.46 6.32 9.92
N ARG A 352 9.94 7.15 10.84
CA ARG A 352 10.74 7.83 11.89
C ARG A 352 9.98 7.87 13.20
N LEU A 353 10.73 7.77 14.31
CA LEU A 353 10.26 8.00 15.66
C LEU A 353 11.16 9.05 16.31
N GLY A 354 10.66 10.28 16.44
CA GLY A 354 11.45 11.42 16.79
C GLY A 354 12.57 11.69 15.77
N GLU A 355 13.81 11.76 16.23
CA GLU A 355 14.98 11.97 15.37
C GLU A 355 15.52 10.69 14.69
N HIS A 356 15.03 9.50 15.09
CA HIS A 356 15.56 8.23 14.63
C HIS A 356 14.70 7.63 13.51
N HIS A 357 15.35 7.07 12.49
CA HIS A 357 14.69 6.22 11.51
C HIS A 357 14.31 4.88 12.14
N VAL A 358 13.17 4.33 11.70
CA VAL A 358 12.73 3.00 12.14
C VAL A 358 13.61 1.95 11.47
N GLU A 359 14.19 1.08 12.28
CA GLU A 359 14.95 -0.06 11.79
C GLU A 359 14.02 -1.11 11.18
N LEU A 360 14.48 -1.72 10.10
CA LEU A 360 13.82 -2.84 9.47
C LEU A 360 13.86 -4.05 10.39
N GLU A 361 12.71 -4.68 10.59
CA GLU A 361 12.54 -5.86 11.42
C GLU A 361 11.87 -6.99 10.63
N PRO A 362 12.13 -8.27 10.97
CA PRO A 362 11.46 -9.40 10.33
C PRO A 362 9.94 -9.27 10.33
N GLY A 363 9.31 -9.57 9.19
CA GLY A 363 7.88 -9.41 8.97
C GLY A 363 7.48 -8.05 8.37
N MET A 364 8.36 -7.06 8.31
CA MET A 364 8.09 -5.84 7.53
C MET A 364 8.17 -6.14 6.04
N VAL A 365 7.32 -5.49 5.25
CA VAL A 365 7.30 -5.59 3.77
C VAL A 365 7.31 -4.18 3.20
N LEU A 366 8.20 -3.96 2.22
CA LEU A 366 8.33 -2.70 1.51
C LEU A 366 8.54 -2.94 0.01
N THR A 367 8.16 -1.97 -0.82
CA THR A 367 8.54 -1.94 -2.23
C THR A 367 9.99 -1.48 -2.38
N VAL A 368 10.66 -1.92 -3.46
CA VAL A 368 11.96 -1.40 -3.89
C VAL A 368 11.85 -1.06 -5.37
N GLU A 369 11.69 0.23 -5.67
CA GLU A 369 11.19 0.74 -6.95
C GLU A 369 12.01 1.91 -7.53
N PRO A 370 13.33 1.87 -7.62
CA PRO A 370 14.06 2.98 -8.23
C PRO A 370 13.67 3.17 -9.70
N GLY A 371 13.76 4.42 -10.18
CA GLY A 371 13.42 4.76 -11.56
C GLY A 371 14.20 5.94 -12.10
N LEU A 372 14.29 6.04 -13.43
CA LEU A 372 14.84 7.17 -14.17
C LEU A 372 13.84 7.66 -15.20
N TYR A 373 13.68 8.99 -15.28
CA TYR A 373 12.67 9.62 -16.12
C TYR A 373 13.26 10.79 -16.90
N VAL A 374 13.58 10.57 -18.17
CA VAL A 374 14.16 11.56 -19.05
C VAL A 374 13.08 12.06 -20.02
N SER A 375 12.13 12.84 -19.50
CA SER A 375 11.06 13.41 -20.32
C SER A 375 11.58 14.36 -21.40
N ASP A 376 10.88 14.47 -22.49
CA ASP A 376 11.11 15.46 -23.56
C ASP A 376 10.95 16.92 -23.06
N ARG A 377 10.24 17.12 -21.92
CA ARG A 377 9.98 18.40 -21.24
C ARG A 377 10.86 18.65 -20.03
N LEU A 378 11.88 17.80 -19.82
CA LEU A 378 12.72 17.87 -18.65
C LEU A 378 13.47 19.22 -18.56
N ALA A 379 13.31 19.91 -17.42
CA ALA A 379 14.07 21.10 -17.08
C ALA A 379 15.38 20.70 -16.38
N VAL A 380 16.51 20.96 -17.05
CA VAL A 380 17.82 20.66 -16.50
C VAL A 380 18.24 21.78 -15.52
N PRO A 381 18.68 21.46 -14.28
CA PRO A 381 19.17 22.46 -13.34
C PRO A 381 20.41 23.20 -13.84
N GLU A 382 20.59 24.45 -13.37
CA GLU A 382 21.78 25.24 -13.68
C GLU A 382 23.06 24.50 -13.22
N GLY A 383 24.06 24.48 -14.09
CA GLY A 383 25.33 23.79 -13.83
C GLY A 383 25.35 22.30 -14.19
N GLN A 384 24.22 21.73 -14.61
CA GLN A 384 24.17 20.37 -15.11
C GLN A 384 24.23 20.33 -16.66
N PRO A 385 24.73 19.23 -17.26
CA PRO A 385 24.87 19.12 -18.70
C PRO A 385 23.49 19.11 -19.39
N PRO A 386 23.36 19.68 -20.60
CA PRO A 386 22.14 19.57 -21.38
C PRO A 386 21.90 18.09 -21.77
N ILE A 387 20.66 17.65 -21.68
CA ILE A 387 20.28 16.28 -22.05
C ILE A 387 20.21 16.17 -23.58
N ASP A 388 21.00 15.27 -24.15
CA ASP A 388 20.97 14.93 -25.57
C ASP A 388 19.59 14.31 -25.94
N ASP A 389 19.07 14.64 -27.12
CA ASP A 389 17.76 14.15 -27.58
C ASP A 389 17.64 12.62 -27.61
N ARG A 390 18.77 11.89 -27.78
CA ARG A 390 18.78 10.42 -27.75
C ARG A 390 18.29 9.80 -26.43
N TRP A 391 18.37 10.54 -25.31
CA TRP A 391 17.93 10.10 -24.01
C TRP A 391 16.46 10.44 -23.70
N LYS A 392 15.88 11.37 -24.45
CA LYS A 392 14.54 11.88 -24.18
C LYS A 392 13.43 10.87 -24.48
N GLY A 393 12.35 10.96 -23.72
CA GLY A 393 11.22 10.04 -23.82
C GLY A 393 11.48 8.65 -23.22
N ILE A 394 12.56 8.50 -22.41
CA ILE A 394 12.87 7.24 -21.73
C ILE A 394 12.46 7.35 -20.26
N GLY A 395 11.43 6.60 -19.87
CA GLY A 395 11.02 6.40 -18.48
C GLY A 395 11.15 4.93 -18.10
N ILE A 396 11.84 4.64 -16.99
CA ILE A 396 12.10 3.27 -16.51
C ILE A 396 11.89 3.23 -15.01
N ARG A 397 11.07 2.30 -14.53
CA ARG A 397 10.97 1.87 -13.14
C ARG A 397 11.02 0.35 -13.09
N ILE A 398 11.71 -0.18 -12.10
CA ILE A 398 11.79 -1.62 -11.81
C ILE A 398 11.50 -1.77 -10.33
N GLU A 399 10.47 -2.53 -9.99
CA GLU A 399 9.95 -2.62 -8.64
C GLU A 399 9.64 -4.04 -8.23
N ASP A 400 10.02 -4.38 -7.03
CA ASP A 400 9.65 -5.61 -6.36
C ASP A 400 9.18 -5.36 -4.93
N ASP A 401 8.32 -6.26 -4.46
CA ASP A 401 7.91 -6.37 -3.07
C ASP A 401 8.91 -7.20 -2.30
N VAL A 402 9.44 -6.66 -1.21
CA VAL A 402 10.52 -7.28 -0.44
C VAL A 402 10.12 -7.41 1.02
N ALA A 403 10.09 -8.65 1.52
CA ALA A 403 9.87 -8.95 2.93
C ALA A 403 11.20 -9.03 3.69
N VAL A 404 11.28 -8.34 4.81
CA VAL A 404 12.41 -8.48 5.75
C VAL A 404 12.31 -9.81 6.48
N ARG A 405 13.41 -10.59 6.49
CA ARG A 405 13.47 -11.92 7.10
C ARG A 405 14.53 -11.99 8.19
N ASP A 406 14.33 -12.90 9.12
CA ASP A 406 15.38 -13.20 10.09
C ASP A 406 16.60 -13.83 9.38
N ARG A 407 17.79 -13.30 9.63
CA ARG A 407 19.04 -13.84 9.05
C ARG A 407 19.37 -15.26 9.46
N GLN A 408 18.76 -15.76 10.54
CA GLN A 408 18.87 -17.17 10.94
C GLN A 408 18.03 -18.07 10.02
N GLU A 409 16.96 -17.55 9.42
CA GLU A 409 16.10 -18.27 8.47
C GLU A 409 16.59 -18.07 7.03
N VAL A 410 16.90 -16.84 6.68
CA VAL A 410 17.33 -16.45 5.33
C VAL A 410 18.62 -15.61 5.43
N ALA A 411 19.73 -16.13 4.95
CA ALA A 411 21.07 -15.56 5.19
C ALA A 411 21.23 -14.10 4.69
N CYS A 412 20.59 -13.71 3.58
CA CYS A 412 20.60 -12.32 3.10
C CYS A 412 19.77 -11.38 3.97
N GLY A 413 18.80 -11.89 4.74
CA GLY A 413 17.92 -11.11 5.61
C GLY A 413 16.68 -10.55 4.93
N HIS A 414 16.42 -10.94 3.67
CA HIS A 414 15.23 -10.57 2.92
C HIS A 414 14.73 -11.69 2.01
N GLU A 415 13.50 -11.55 1.54
CA GLU A 415 12.84 -12.40 0.54
C GLU A 415 12.13 -11.50 -0.47
N VAL A 416 12.44 -11.65 -1.75
CA VAL A 416 11.70 -11.00 -2.83
C VAL A 416 10.42 -11.80 -3.07
N LEU A 417 9.27 -11.17 -2.84
CA LEU A 417 7.95 -11.81 -2.98
C LEU A 417 7.49 -11.86 -4.44
N SER A 418 7.87 -10.86 -5.23
CA SER A 418 7.60 -10.77 -6.67
C SER A 418 8.64 -11.55 -7.44
N VAL A 419 8.41 -12.85 -7.58
CA VAL A 419 9.33 -13.73 -8.30
C VAL A 419 9.03 -13.68 -9.78
N ASP A 420 9.97 -13.15 -10.59
CA ASP A 420 9.89 -13.32 -12.02
C ASP A 420 11.26 -13.08 -12.73
N ALA A 421 11.35 -13.55 -13.99
CA ALA A 421 12.53 -13.47 -14.81
C ALA A 421 12.61 -12.21 -15.69
N LEU A 422 11.64 -11.32 -15.65
CA LEU A 422 11.54 -10.18 -16.58
C LEU A 422 12.54 -9.05 -16.34
N LYS A 423 13.32 -9.10 -15.27
CA LYS A 423 14.33 -8.08 -14.94
C LYS A 423 15.61 -8.20 -15.74
N ALA A 424 15.92 -9.35 -16.28
CA ALA A 424 17.17 -9.54 -17.00
C ALA A 424 17.08 -8.98 -18.43
N VAL A 425 17.89 -7.98 -18.76
CA VAL A 425 17.97 -7.38 -20.11
C VAL A 425 18.09 -8.45 -21.20
N GLN A 426 18.92 -9.46 -20.97
CA GLN A 426 19.14 -10.56 -21.92
C GLN A 426 17.90 -11.46 -22.11
N ALA A 427 17.06 -11.60 -21.09
CA ALA A 427 15.83 -12.36 -21.18
C ALA A 427 14.75 -11.60 -21.96
N MET A 428 14.80 -10.26 -21.96
CA MET A 428 13.83 -9.41 -22.69
C MET A 428 14.12 -9.32 -24.19
N GLU A 429 15.35 -9.64 -24.64
CA GLU A 429 15.74 -9.60 -26.04
C GLU A 429 15.52 -10.90 -26.81
N ARG A 430 14.87 -11.89 -26.18
CA ARG A 430 14.50 -13.17 -26.80
C ARG A 430 13.04 -13.20 -27.18
#